data_fb7943a93865188e5dd83848a413b4ec
#
_entry.id   fb7943a93865188e5dd83848a413b4ec
#
_cell.length_a   1.000
_cell.length_b   1.000
_cell.length_c   1.000
_cell.angle_alpha   90.00
_cell.angle_beta   90.00
_cell.angle_gamma   90.00
#
_symmetry.space_group_name_H-M   'P 1'
#
loop_
_entity.id
_entity.type
_entity.pdbx_description
1 polymer ?
#
loop_
_entity_poly.entity_id
_entity_poly.type
_entity_poly.pdbx_seq_one_letter_code
_entity_poly.pdbx_strand_id
1 'polypeptide(L)'
;MKATAVTEHLICYDIRCPRRLGRIHRALKGQAMALQYSVFLFSGTEAQLQHCLAQLERLMDKQQDDIRAYPLPARGLRWCLGQPVLPEGIYWGGLAPTWQRPPDGASTTVAPDATGRPAK
;
A
#
# COMPACT_ATOMS: atom_id res chain seq x y z
N MET A 1 8.06 -25.41 4.38
CA MET A 1 8.05 -24.24 5.24
C MET A 1 7.45 -23.07 4.52
N LYS A 2 6.29 -22.69 4.98
CA LYS A 2 5.52 -21.64 4.32
C LYS A 2 6.00 -20.22 4.64
N ALA A 3 6.79 -20.09 5.69
CA ALA A 3 7.15 -18.78 6.22
C ALA A 3 8.12 -18.00 5.34
N THR A 4 8.70 -18.62 4.32
CA THR A 4 9.66 -17.96 3.45
C THR A 4 9.04 -17.37 2.19
N ALA A 5 7.76 -17.63 1.95
CA ALA A 5 7.10 -17.07 0.78
C ALA A 5 6.86 -15.57 0.95
N VAL A 6 7.32 -14.79 -0.02
CA VAL A 6 7.13 -13.35 -0.03
C VAL A 6 5.80 -13.04 -0.70
N THR A 7 4.98 -12.26 -0.01
CA THR A 7 3.70 -11.81 -0.52
C THR A 7 3.62 -10.29 -0.45
N GLU A 8 2.68 -9.72 -1.17
CA GLU A 8 2.46 -8.28 -1.16
C GLU A 8 1.10 -7.95 -0.57
N HIS A 9 1.06 -6.89 0.19
CA HIS A 9 -0.16 -6.38 0.81
C HIS A 9 -0.23 -4.88 0.67
N LEU A 10 -1.43 -4.38 0.45
CA LEU A 10 -1.69 -2.95 0.63
C LEU A 10 -2.01 -2.70 2.08
N ILE A 11 -1.33 -1.75 2.68
CA ILE A 11 -1.64 -1.30 4.04
C ILE A 11 -2.23 0.10 3.93
N CYS A 12 -3.48 0.22 4.34
CA CYS A 12 -4.21 1.47 4.27
C CYS A 12 -4.54 1.91 5.70
N TYR A 13 -4.44 3.20 5.97
CA TYR A 13 -4.73 3.67 7.30
C TYR A 13 -5.49 5.00 7.28
N ASP A 14 -6.30 5.18 8.32
CA ASP A 14 -7.01 6.41 8.61
C ASP A 14 -6.78 6.74 10.08
N ILE A 15 -5.89 7.69 10.32
CA ILE A 15 -5.43 8.03 11.67
C ILE A 15 -5.91 9.43 12.01
N ARG A 16 -6.64 9.55 13.12
CA ARG A 16 -7.31 10.79 13.49
C ARG A 16 -6.38 11.83 14.10
N CYS A 17 -5.35 11.41 14.79
CA CYS A 17 -4.44 12.32 15.47
C CYS A 17 -3.21 12.59 14.60
N PRO A 18 -2.87 13.86 14.30
CA PRO A 18 -1.70 14.14 13.47
C PRO A 18 -0.39 13.60 14.03
N ARG A 19 -0.25 13.58 15.34
CA ARG A 19 0.96 13.05 15.99
C ARG A 19 1.08 11.55 15.78
N ARG A 20 -0.01 10.81 15.97
CA ARG A 20 -0.02 9.37 15.70
C ARG A 20 0.15 9.07 14.22
N LEU A 21 -0.46 9.89 13.37
CA LEU A 21 -0.30 9.77 11.92
C LEU A 21 1.17 9.82 11.53
N GLY A 22 1.91 10.80 12.06
CA GLY A 22 3.32 10.94 11.77
C GLY A 22 4.14 9.74 12.24
N ARG A 23 3.82 9.19 13.40
CA ARG A 23 4.51 8.00 13.93
C ARG A 23 4.26 6.77 13.07
N ILE A 24 3.01 6.56 12.67
CA ILE A 24 2.62 5.41 11.85
C ILE A 24 3.24 5.55 10.46
N HIS A 25 3.20 6.74 9.89
CA HIS A 25 3.80 6.99 8.58
C HIS A 25 5.31 6.68 8.60
N ARG A 26 6.03 7.14 9.63
CA ARG A 26 7.46 6.88 9.75
C ARG A 26 7.75 5.39 9.92
N ALA A 27 6.93 4.69 10.70
CA ALA A 27 7.10 3.25 10.88
C ALA A 27 6.91 2.50 9.57
N LEU A 28 5.89 2.86 8.81
CA LEU A 28 5.65 2.24 7.51
C LEU A 28 6.71 2.61 6.49
N LYS A 29 7.14 3.86 6.47
CA LYS A 29 8.15 4.33 5.54
C LYS A 29 9.46 3.57 5.65
N GLY A 30 9.77 3.04 6.83
CA GLY A 30 10.97 2.25 7.05
C GLY A 30 10.89 0.81 6.55
N GLN A 31 9.71 0.31 6.19
CA GLN A 31 9.53 -1.10 5.86
C GLN A 31 8.57 -1.35 4.70
N ALA A 32 8.00 -0.32 4.11
CA ALA A 32 7.06 -0.46 3.01
C ALA A 32 7.21 0.70 2.03
N MET A 33 6.68 0.53 0.83
CA MET A 33 6.75 1.54 -0.22
C MET A 33 5.49 2.37 -0.23
N ALA A 34 5.62 3.69 -0.13
CA ALA A 34 4.48 4.59 -0.21
C ALA A 34 3.93 4.62 -1.64
N LEU A 35 2.64 4.32 -1.77
CA LEU A 35 1.93 4.43 -3.04
C LEU A 35 1.10 5.70 -3.08
N GLN A 36 0.47 6.03 -1.98
CA GLN A 36 -0.28 7.24 -1.77
C GLN A 36 -0.08 7.69 -0.33
N TYR A 37 -0.68 8.81 0.03
CA TYR A 37 -0.48 9.42 1.33
C TYR A 37 -0.78 8.47 2.50
N SER A 38 -1.83 7.68 2.37
CA SER A 38 -2.24 6.74 3.41
C SER A 38 -2.30 5.30 2.92
N VAL A 39 -1.56 4.98 1.86
CA VAL A 39 -1.52 3.64 1.26
C VAL A 39 -0.08 3.25 1.01
N PHE A 40 0.32 2.12 1.60
CA PHE A 40 1.67 1.58 1.43
C PHE A 40 1.60 0.18 0.84
N LEU A 41 2.60 -0.16 0.06
CA LEU A 41 2.80 -1.51 -0.44
C LEU A 41 3.82 -2.19 0.46
N PHE A 42 3.40 -3.22 1.15
CA PHE A 42 4.27 -4.05 1.97
C PHE A 42 4.62 -5.32 1.22
N SER A 43 5.89 -5.64 1.14
CA SER A 43 6.39 -6.83 0.48
C SER A 43 7.26 -7.59 1.48
N GLY A 44 6.88 -8.82 1.79
CA GLY A 44 7.61 -9.61 2.76
C GLY A 44 6.92 -10.92 3.08
N THR A 45 7.48 -11.65 4.02
CA THR A 45 6.89 -12.90 4.49
C THR A 45 5.69 -12.60 5.40
N GLU A 46 4.87 -13.60 5.63
CA GLU A 46 3.75 -13.45 6.55
C GLU A 46 4.23 -13.06 7.95
N ALA A 47 5.33 -13.64 8.41
CA ALA A 47 5.89 -13.29 9.71
C ALA A 47 6.31 -11.83 9.77
N GLN A 48 6.90 -11.32 8.70
CA GLN A 48 7.28 -9.90 8.61
C GLN A 48 6.06 -9.00 8.60
N LEU A 49 5.01 -9.39 7.88
CA LEU A 49 3.76 -8.64 7.86
C LEU A 49 3.14 -8.57 9.25
N GLN A 50 3.07 -9.72 9.94
CA GLN A 50 2.52 -9.75 11.28
C GLN A 50 3.32 -8.89 12.25
N HIS A 51 4.64 -8.89 12.13
CA HIS A 51 5.49 -8.03 12.93
C HIS A 51 5.22 -6.54 12.67
N CYS A 52 5.08 -6.19 11.39
CA CYS A 52 4.75 -4.83 11.00
C CYS A 52 3.40 -4.40 11.57
N LEU A 53 2.37 -5.22 11.39
CA LEU A 53 1.03 -4.91 11.86
C LEU A 53 0.99 -4.81 13.40
N ALA A 54 1.73 -5.66 14.10
CA ALA A 54 1.83 -5.57 15.55
C ALA A 54 2.47 -4.27 16.01
N GLN A 55 3.48 -3.80 15.28
CA GLN A 55 4.10 -2.52 15.57
C GLN A 55 3.11 -1.36 15.37
N LEU A 56 2.37 -1.39 14.28
CA LEU A 56 1.36 -0.35 14.00
C LEU A 56 0.25 -0.38 15.05
N GLU A 57 -0.15 -1.57 15.49
CA GLU A 57 -1.18 -1.70 16.51
C GLU A 57 -0.78 -1.04 17.81
N ARG A 58 0.50 -1.10 18.17
CA ARG A 58 1.00 -0.44 19.38
C ARG A 58 1.01 1.08 19.24
N LEU A 59 1.07 1.60 18.01
CA LEU A 59 1.13 3.04 17.78
C LEU A 59 -0.25 3.66 17.59
N MET A 60 -1.24 2.88 17.18
CA MET A 60 -2.57 3.41 16.87
C MET A 60 -3.45 3.47 18.12
N ASP A 61 -4.50 4.25 18.01
CA ASP A 61 -5.60 4.24 18.97
C ASP A 61 -6.74 3.42 18.35
N LYS A 62 -7.00 2.25 18.91
CA LYS A 62 -7.97 1.32 18.33
C LYS A 62 -9.39 1.85 18.30
N GLN A 63 -9.70 2.86 19.08
CA GLN A 63 -11.04 3.43 19.14
C GLN A 63 -11.25 4.54 18.11
N GLN A 64 -10.16 5.19 17.67
CA GLN A 64 -10.27 6.34 16.78
C GLN A 64 -9.68 6.07 15.39
N ASP A 65 -8.73 5.14 15.31
CA ASP A 65 -7.93 4.94 14.12
C ASP A 65 -8.31 3.62 13.42
N ASP A 66 -8.07 3.55 12.11
CA ASP A 66 -8.31 2.35 11.32
C ASP A 66 -7.07 2.03 10.51
N ILE A 67 -6.65 0.77 10.54
CA ILE A 67 -5.54 0.27 9.73
C ILE A 67 -5.99 -1.05 9.13
N ARG A 68 -5.84 -1.18 7.81
CA ARG A 68 -6.24 -2.39 7.09
C ARG A 68 -5.13 -2.86 6.17
N ALA A 69 -5.01 -4.17 6.03
CA ALA A 69 -4.09 -4.79 5.12
C ALA A 69 -4.86 -5.69 4.15
N TYR A 70 -4.61 -5.52 2.87
CA TYR A 70 -5.28 -6.27 1.82
C TYR A 70 -4.23 -7.06 1.02
N PRO A 71 -4.37 -8.37 0.90
CA PRO A 71 -3.43 -9.13 0.08
C PRO A 71 -3.59 -8.81 -1.39
N LEU A 72 -2.48 -8.75 -2.10
CA LEU A 72 -2.48 -8.56 -3.53
C LEU A 72 -2.11 -9.87 -4.22
N PRO A 73 -2.83 -10.25 -5.29
CA PRO A 73 -2.46 -11.45 -6.02
C PRO A 73 -1.10 -11.30 -6.67
N ALA A 74 -0.35 -12.40 -6.70
CA ALA A 74 0.98 -12.43 -7.29
C ALA A 74 0.95 -12.10 -8.79
N ARG A 75 -0.16 -12.38 -9.46
CA ARG A 75 -0.34 -12.18 -10.89
C ARG A 75 -1.56 -11.31 -11.17
N GLY A 76 -1.54 -10.11 -10.65
CA GLY A 76 -2.60 -9.15 -10.93
C GLY A 76 -2.04 -8.04 -11.80
N LEU A 77 -2.87 -7.53 -12.72
CA LEU A 77 -2.53 -6.30 -13.41
C LEU A 77 -2.77 -5.13 -12.46
N ARG A 78 -1.83 -4.23 -12.45
CA ARG A 78 -1.88 -3.03 -11.63
C ARG A 78 -1.66 -1.83 -12.51
N TRP A 79 -2.52 -0.84 -12.35
CA TRP A 79 -2.54 0.33 -13.21
C TRP A 79 -2.25 1.57 -12.38
N CYS A 80 -1.40 2.44 -12.89
CA CYS A 80 -1.10 3.72 -12.26
C CYS A 80 -1.47 4.84 -13.23
N LEU A 81 -2.34 5.72 -12.77
CA LEU A 81 -2.67 6.95 -13.47
C LEU A 81 -2.16 8.12 -12.66
N GLY A 82 -1.63 9.12 -13.33
CA GLY A 82 -1.11 10.29 -12.65
C GLY A 82 0.35 10.12 -12.25
N GLN A 83 0.78 10.92 -11.28
CA GLN A 83 2.17 10.95 -10.85
C GLN A 83 2.42 9.95 -9.73
N PRO A 84 3.45 9.09 -9.85
CA PRO A 84 3.80 8.21 -8.75
C PRO A 84 4.39 9.00 -7.59
N VAL A 85 4.26 8.45 -6.39
CA VAL A 85 4.83 9.05 -5.19
C VAL A 85 6.35 9.05 -5.23
N LEU A 86 6.93 7.99 -5.80
CA LEU A 86 8.38 7.87 -5.94
C LEU A 86 8.79 8.19 -7.36
N PRO A 87 9.94 8.83 -7.54
CA PRO A 87 10.47 9.07 -8.89
C PRO A 87 10.64 7.76 -9.65
N GLU A 88 10.51 7.87 -10.98
CA GLU A 88 10.71 6.75 -11.86
C GLU A 88 12.12 6.20 -11.70
N GLY A 89 12.25 4.88 -11.66
CA GLY A 89 13.53 4.22 -11.51
C GLY A 89 13.97 3.95 -10.09
N ILE A 90 13.21 4.40 -9.10
CA ILE A 90 13.50 4.12 -7.71
C ILE A 90 12.60 2.98 -7.26
N TYR A 91 13.21 1.89 -6.81
CA TYR A 91 12.51 0.70 -6.39
C TYR A 91 12.90 0.34 -4.97
N TRP A 92 11.91 0.05 -4.17
CA TRP A 92 12.12 -0.34 -2.79
C TRP A 92 12.58 -1.79 -2.71
N GLY A 93 13.60 -2.04 -1.90
CA GLY A 93 14.05 -3.40 -1.65
C GLY A 93 14.54 -4.16 -2.87
N GLY A 94 14.87 -3.46 -3.94
CA GLY A 94 15.32 -4.10 -5.18
C GLY A 94 14.21 -4.74 -5.99
N LEU A 95 12.97 -4.59 -5.56
CA LEU A 95 11.82 -5.14 -6.28
C LEU A 95 11.30 -4.12 -7.29
N ALA A 96 11.21 -4.54 -8.54
CA ALA A 96 10.62 -3.70 -9.58
C ALA A 96 9.12 -3.57 -9.32
N PRO A 97 8.56 -2.36 -9.50
CA PRO A 97 7.12 -2.21 -9.37
C PRO A 97 6.40 -2.97 -10.48
N THR A 98 5.31 -3.61 -10.11
CA THR A 98 4.46 -4.32 -11.05
C THR A 98 3.32 -3.44 -11.56
N TRP A 99 3.39 -2.16 -11.24
CA TRP A 99 2.39 -1.20 -11.67
C TRP A 99 2.63 -0.79 -13.11
N GLN A 100 1.57 -0.70 -13.87
CA GLN A 100 1.63 -0.35 -15.28
C GLN A 100 0.78 0.88 -15.54
N ARG A 101 1.19 1.63 -16.55
CA ARG A 101 0.37 2.72 -17.05
C ARG A 101 -0.48 2.17 -18.20
N PRO A 102 -1.75 2.50 -18.27
CA PRO A 102 -2.56 2.11 -19.42
C PRO A 102 -1.93 2.64 -20.70
N PRO A 103 -2.01 1.89 -21.80
CA PRO A 103 -1.53 2.39 -23.07
C PRO A 103 -2.28 3.65 -23.48
N ASP A 104 -1.55 4.55 -24.15
CA ASP A 104 -2.14 5.81 -24.62
C ASP A 104 -3.33 5.51 -25.54
N GLY A 105 -4.39 6.22 -25.34
CA GLY A 105 -5.61 6.04 -26.13
C GLY A 105 -6.49 4.88 -25.65
N ALA A 106 -6.06 4.14 -24.64
CA ALA A 106 -6.94 3.18 -24.04
C ALA A 106 -8.10 3.95 -23.40
N SER A 107 -9.31 3.70 -23.89
CA SER A 107 -10.50 4.21 -23.26
C SER A 107 -10.46 3.79 -21.81
N THR A 108 -10.45 4.77 -20.96
CA THR A 108 -10.38 4.52 -19.55
C THR A 108 -11.69 3.92 -19.05
N THR A 109 -11.79 2.62 -19.14
CA THR A 109 -12.77 1.95 -18.31
C THR A 109 -12.14 1.87 -16.93
N VAL A 110 -12.10 2.99 -16.25
CA VAL A 110 -11.65 3.01 -14.88
C VAL A 110 -12.72 2.33 -14.06
N ALA A 111 -12.30 1.37 -13.25
CA ALA A 111 -13.22 0.73 -12.33
C ALA A 111 -13.90 1.80 -11.48
N PRO A 112 -15.20 1.69 -11.23
CA PRO A 112 -15.88 2.66 -10.38
C PRO A 112 -15.26 2.65 -8.98
N ASP A 113 -15.33 3.79 -8.33
CA ASP A 113 -14.87 3.88 -6.95
C ASP A 113 -15.76 3.01 -6.03
N ALA A 114 -15.43 3.02 -4.75
CA ALA A 114 -16.17 2.20 -3.78
C ALA A 114 -17.65 2.56 -3.67
N THR A 115 -18.07 3.70 -4.20
CA THR A 115 -19.47 4.11 -4.19
C THR A 115 -20.19 3.79 -5.49
N GLY A 116 -19.50 3.19 -6.46
CA GLY A 116 -20.04 2.88 -7.75
C GLY A 116 -20.06 4.04 -8.73
N ARG A 117 -19.44 5.16 -8.38
CA ARG A 117 -19.36 6.28 -9.30
C ARG A 117 -18.20 6.08 -10.28
N PRO A 118 -18.35 6.53 -11.53
CA PRO A 118 -17.22 6.52 -12.43
C PRO A 118 -16.12 7.40 -11.87
N ALA A 119 -14.90 6.88 -11.86
CA ALA A 119 -13.74 7.64 -11.41
C ALA A 119 -13.49 8.79 -12.41
N LYS A 120 -13.31 9.96 -11.87
CA LYS A 120 -13.00 11.13 -12.70
C LYS A 120 -11.56 11.13 -13.16
#